data_0553be4660936127f0781366f46f2f6e
#
_entry.id   0553be4660936127f0781366f46f2f6e
#
_cell.length_a   1.000
_cell.length_b   1.000
_cell.length_c   1.000
_cell.angle_alpha   90.00
_cell.angle_beta   90.00
_cell.angle_gamma   90.00
#
_symmetry.space_group_name_H-M   'P 1'
#
loop_
_entity.id
_entity.type
_entity.pdbx_description
1 polymer ?
#
loop_
_entity_poly.entity_id
_entity_poly.type
_entity_poly.pdbx_seq_one_letter_code
_entity_poly.pdbx_strand_id
1 'polypeptide(L)'
;MRVKILGSAAGGGFPQWNCACPNCRALRAGSFAGKPRTQTQIAISADDKNWFLLGASPDLRAQIEATSELHPREGVRQSPIAGVVLSNADVDQTLGLLLLRELQPLRVHATESIRRILTEDNSMFAMLQRVPGQVSWTDFAPGTTFPLQNPAGEDSALRCRAVSLGSHYPAYVSQRRQSGLISREASLGLIIESPSGKRLACMPAVPQIDDALLQEFEFIDVLLFDGTFWSDDELIRIQGSGQTALQMGHVPVSSSLEKLAGLRRPRKIYLHINNTNPMLNEAGPEYRQVREAGWEIAEDGWQFDL
;
A
#
# COMPACT_ATOMS: atom_id res chain seq x y z
N MET A 1 -12.96 5.82 -12.12
CA MET A 1 -11.79 4.92 -11.84
C MET A 1 -12.27 3.83 -10.92
N ARG A 2 -12.06 2.58 -11.34
CA ARG A 2 -12.31 1.42 -10.45
C ARG A 2 -11.15 1.22 -9.51
N VAL A 3 -11.45 0.95 -8.24
CA VAL A 3 -10.47 0.67 -7.18
C VAL A 3 -10.82 -0.67 -6.55
N LYS A 4 -9.81 -1.54 -6.39
CA LYS A 4 -9.92 -2.83 -5.70
C LYS A 4 -8.91 -2.92 -4.58
N ILE A 5 -9.36 -3.30 -3.40
CA ILE A 5 -8.51 -3.63 -2.26
C ILE A 5 -8.27 -5.14 -2.31
N LEU A 6 -7.09 -5.55 -2.77
CA LEU A 6 -6.74 -6.96 -2.89
C LEU A 6 -6.25 -7.54 -1.57
N GLY A 7 -5.62 -6.69 -0.74
CA GLY A 7 -5.13 -7.02 0.58
C GLY A 7 -5.15 -5.79 1.48
N SER A 8 -5.38 -5.98 2.78
CA SER A 8 -5.64 -4.89 3.73
C SER A 8 -4.80 -4.93 5.01
N ALA A 9 -4.02 -6.00 5.24
CA ALA A 9 -3.13 -6.11 6.40
C ALA A 9 -1.77 -5.46 6.15
N ALA A 10 -1.07 -5.09 7.22
CA ALA A 10 0.34 -4.74 7.21
C ALA A 10 1.23 -5.95 6.91
N GLY A 11 2.55 -5.76 6.88
CA GLY A 11 3.53 -6.80 6.63
C GLY A 11 3.32 -8.03 7.51
N GLY A 12 3.34 -9.21 6.89
CA GLY A 12 3.08 -10.49 7.54
C GLY A 12 1.64 -11.00 7.50
N GLY A 13 0.67 -10.17 7.11
CA GLY A 13 -0.74 -10.56 6.97
C GLY A 13 -1.47 -10.81 8.28
N PHE A 14 -2.74 -11.23 8.21
CA PHE A 14 -3.53 -11.60 9.37
C PHE A 14 -4.31 -12.90 9.10
N PRO A 15 -4.07 -14.01 9.87
CA PRO A 15 -3.14 -14.12 11.00
C PRO A 15 -1.69 -14.15 10.53
N GLN A 16 -0.78 -13.51 11.23
CA GLN A 16 0.64 -13.55 10.91
C GLN A 16 1.23 -14.94 11.26
N TRP A 17 2.04 -15.51 10.37
CA TRP A 17 2.47 -16.91 10.40
C TRP A 17 3.15 -17.33 11.71
N ASN A 18 3.95 -16.47 12.32
CA ASN A 18 4.72 -16.70 13.54
C ASN A 18 4.11 -16.05 14.80
N CYS A 19 2.90 -15.50 14.71
CA CYS A 19 2.27 -14.74 15.81
C CYS A 19 1.21 -15.57 16.53
N ALA A 20 1.24 -15.51 17.86
CA ALA A 20 0.24 -16.11 18.76
C ALA A 20 -0.41 -15.04 19.66
N CYS A 21 -0.47 -13.77 19.23
CA CYS A 21 -1.22 -12.74 19.93
C CYS A 21 -2.71 -13.12 20.04
N PRO A 22 -3.49 -12.46 20.92
CA PRO A 22 -4.91 -12.80 21.10
C PRO A 22 -5.70 -12.87 19.79
N ASN A 23 -5.53 -11.89 18.88
CA ASN A 23 -6.22 -11.86 17.59
C ASN A 23 -5.84 -13.07 16.70
N CYS A 24 -4.54 -13.30 16.48
CA CYS A 24 -4.07 -14.40 15.63
C CYS A 24 -4.47 -15.78 16.17
N ARG A 25 -4.43 -15.96 17.50
CA ARG A 25 -4.85 -17.21 18.14
C ARG A 25 -6.35 -17.44 17.99
N ALA A 26 -7.16 -16.43 18.28
CA ALA A 26 -8.61 -16.50 18.16
C ALA A 26 -9.06 -16.76 16.72
N LEU A 27 -8.42 -16.10 15.73
CA LEU A 27 -8.75 -16.31 14.33
C LEU A 27 -8.45 -17.74 13.87
N ARG A 28 -7.27 -18.30 14.24
CA ARG A 28 -6.94 -19.71 13.93
C ARG A 28 -7.86 -20.71 14.62
N ALA A 29 -8.39 -20.36 15.79
CA ALA A 29 -9.36 -21.17 16.52
C ALA A 29 -10.80 -21.02 15.99
N GLY A 30 -11.06 -20.15 15.02
CA GLY A 30 -12.40 -19.89 14.50
C GLY A 30 -13.33 -19.13 15.46
N SER A 31 -12.77 -18.50 16.51
CA SER A 31 -13.52 -17.76 17.55
C SER A 31 -13.37 -16.24 17.46
N PHE A 32 -12.69 -15.74 16.45
CA PHE A 32 -12.48 -14.31 16.24
C PHE A 32 -13.63 -13.70 15.44
N ALA A 33 -14.20 -12.60 15.93
CA ALA A 33 -15.18 -11.83 15.18
C ALA A 33 -14.48 -10.91 14.18
N GLY A 34 -14.08 -11.46 13.03
CA GLY A 34 -13.37 -10.75 11.96
C GLY A 34 -12.87 -11.75 10.92
N LYS A 35 -12.13 -11.25 9.92
CA LYS A 35 -11.72 -12.01 8.74
C LYS A 35 -10.20 -12.08 8.61
N PRO A 36 -9.64 -13.15 7.99
CA PRO A 36 -8.24 -13.16 7.59
C PRO A 36 -7.98 -12.07 6.53
N ARG A 37 -6.74 -11.57 6.45
CA ARG A 37 -6.34 -10.50 5.54
C ARG A 37 -4.96 -10.78 4.98
N THR A 38 -4.79 -10.62 3.69
CA THR A 38 -3.49 -10.61 3.02
C THR A 38 -2.85 -9.23 3.14
N GLN A 39 -1.55 -9.15 2.88
CA GLN A 39 -0.79 -7.90 2.97
C GLN A 39 -1.30 -6.86 1.97
N THR A 40 -1.20 -5.61 2.34
CA THR A 40 -1.74 -4.47 1.59
C THR A 40 -1.40 -4.50 0.11
N GLN A 41 -2.44 -4.44 -0.70
CA GLN A 41 -2.33 -4.36 -2.16
C GLN A 41 -3.57 -3.69 -2.73
N ILE A 42 -3.38 -2.68 -3.55
CA ILE A 42 -4.45 -1.96 -4.24
C ILE A 42 -4.28 -2.12 -5.74
N ALA A 43 -5.36 -2.35 -6.46
CA ALA A 43 -5.40 -2.31 -7.91
C ALA A 43 -6.37 -1.21 -8.38
N ILE A 44 -5.96 -0.44 -9.39
CA ILE A 44 -6.75 0.65 -9.96
C ILE A 44 -6.80 0.53 -11.48
N SER A 45 -7.92 0.92 -12.08
CA SER A 45 -8.08 0.97 -13.54
C SER A 45 -9.05 2.08 -13.95
N ALA A 46 -8.77 2.73 -15.09
CA ALA A 46 -9.70 3.68 -15.71
C ALA A 46 -10.65 3.02 -16.73
N ASP A 47 -10.28 1.85 -17.25
CA ASP A 47 -10.90 1.22 -18.43
C ASP A 47 -11.26 -0.27 -18.23
N ASP A 48 -11.02 -0.82 -17.05
CA ASP A 48 -11.16 -2.24 -16.69
C ASP A 48 -10.28 -3.21 -17.53
N LYS A 49 -9.34 -2.68 -18.31
CA LYS A 49 -8.43 -3.46 -19.16
C LYS A 49 -7.00 -3.35 -18.68
N ASN A 50 -6.57 -2.14 -18.41
CA ASN A 50 -5.23 -1.84 -17.91
C ASN A 50 -5.30 -1.58 -16.39
N TRP A 51 -4.73 -2.49 -15.62
CA TRP A 51 -4.69 -2.40 -14.16
C TRP A 51 -3.31 -1.96 -13.67
N PHE A 52 -3.29 -1.01 -12.76
CA PHE A 52 -2.09 -0.57 -12.07
C PHE A 52 -2.15 -0.98 -10.61
N LEU A 53 -1.05 -1.53 -10.11
CA LEU A 53 -0.92 -1.91 -8.72
C LEU A 53 -0.24 -0.78 -7.94
N LEU A 54 -0.76 -0.43 -6.78
CA LEU A 54 -0.08 0.43 -5.82
C LEU A 54 0.64 -0.47 -4.82
N GLY A 55 1.97 -0.54 -4.94
CA GLY A 55 2.81 -1.54 -4.30
C GLY A 55 2.80 -2.90 -5.01
N ALA A 56 3.60 -3.84 -4.51
CA ALA A 56 3.65 -5.24 -4.97
C ALA A 56 3.85 -6.17 -3.77
N SER A 57 2.74 -6.59 -3.19
CA SER A 57 2.65 -7.42 -1.98
C SER A 57 3.29 -8.81 -2.17
N PRO A 58 3.90 -9.39 -1.13
CA PRO A 58 4.31 -10.79 -1.15
C PRO A 58 3.16 -11.79 -1.43
N ASP A 59 1.92 -11.40 -1.11
CA ASP A 59 0.72 -12.21 -1.34
C ASP A 59 0.13 -12.05 -2.75
N LEU A 60 0.79 -11.29 -3.64
CA LEU A 60 0.26 -10.86 -4.93
C LEU A 60 -0.27 -12.02 -5.79
N ARG A 61 0.38 -13.18 -5.79
CA ARG A 61 -0.11 -14.35 -6.53
C ARG A 61 -1.51 -14.76 -6.07
N ALA A 62 -1.71 -14.92 -4.76
CA ALA A 62 -3.00 -15.31 -4.20
C ALA A 62 -4.07 -14.23 -4.45
N GLN A 63 -3.67 -12.96 -4.38
CA GLN A 63 -4.53 -11.82 -4.63
C GLN A 63 -4.97 -11.74 -6.10
N ILE A 64 -4.07 -12.03 -7.05
CA ILE A 64 -4.42 -12.14 -8.48
C ILE A 64 -5.41 -13.28 -8.69
N GLU A 65 -5.13 -14.48 -8.16
CA GLU A 65 -6.00 -15.65 -8.31
C GLU A 65 -7.41 -15.43 -7.73
N ALA A 66 -7.52 -14.62 -6.67
CA ALA A 66 -8.80 -14.24 -6.06
C ALA A 66 -9.55 -13.14 -6.83
N THR A 67 -8.93 -12.52 -7.87
CA THR A 67 -9.45 -11.33 -8.55
C THR A 67 -9.56 -11.60 -10.05
N SER A 68 -10.74 -11.98 -10.52
CA SER A 68 -10.99 -12.39 -11.92
C SER A 68 -10.61 -11.32 -12.95
N GLU A 69 -10.67 -10.03 -12.61
CA GLU A 69 -10.31 -8.94 -13.49
C GLU A 69 -8.80 -8.84 -13.76
N LEU A 70 -7.99 -9.48 -12.93
CA LEU A 70 -6.54 -9.58 -13.09
C LEU A 70 -6.11 -10.87 -13.81
N HIS A 71 -7.05 -11.74 -14.19
CA HIS A 71 -6.76 -12.95 -14.96
C HIS A 71 -6.51 -12.64 -16.44
N PRO A 72 -5.73 -13.47 -17.13
CA PRO A 72 -5.58 -13.40 -18.58
C PRO A 72 -6.95 -13.47 -19.29
N ARG A 73 -7.17 -12.58 -20.25
CA ARG A 73 -8.41 -12.51 -21.03
C ARG A 73 -8.23 -12.97 -22.47
N GLU A 74 -7.02 -12.93 -22.97
CA GLU A 74 -6.70 -13.21 -24.37
C GLU A 74 -5.44 -14.09 -24.46
N GLY A 75 -5.45 -15.04 -25.41
CA GLY A 75 -4.33 -15.92 -25.66
C GLY A 75 -4.02 -16.87 -24.52
N VAL A 76 -2.85 -17.52 -24.59
CA VAL A 76 -2.38 -18.51 -23.61
C VAL A 76 -1.67 -17.82 -22.43
N ARG A 77 -1.00 -16.69 -22.69
CA ARG A 77 -0.29 -15.89 -21.69
C ARG A 77 -0.52 -14.41 -21.97
N GLN A 78 -1.09 -13.72 -21.01
CA GLN A 78 -1.36 -12.28 -21.05
C GLN A 78 -1.53 -11.82 -19.61
N SER A 79 -1.19 -10.56 -19.35
CA SER A 79 -1.45 -9.93 -18.05
C SER A 79 -2.21 -8.62 -18.25
N PRO A 80 -3.35 -8.41 -17.60
CA PRO A 80 -3.99 -7.10 -17.56
C PRO A 80 -3.26 -6.12 -16.62
N ILE A 81 -2.26 -6.58 -15.85
CA ILE A 81 -1.44 -5.70 -15.01
C ILE A 81 -0.46 -4.93 -15.90
N ALA A 82 -0.78 -3.67 -16.13
CA ALA A 82 -0.01 -2.78 -17.00
C ALA A 82 1.18 -2.14 -16.27
N GLY A 83 1.07 -1.92 -14.97
CA GLY A 83 2.14 -1.29 -14.21
C GLY A 83 2.01 -1.43 -12.69
N VAL A 84 3.11 -1.06 -12.02
CA VAL A 84 3.20 -0.98 -10.56
C VAL A 84 3.73 0.40 -10.19
N VAL A 85 3.14 1.04 -9.19
CA VAL A 85 3.63 2.29 -8.59
C VAL A 85 4.14 1.99 -7.19
N LEU A 86 5.41 2.23 -6.93
CA LEU A 86 6.03 1.97 -5.64
C LEU A 86 6.01 3.21 -4.75
N SER A 87 5.52 3.05 -3.53
CA SER A 87 5.49 4.11 -2.50
C SER A 87 6.73 4.12 -1.60
N ASN A 88 7.40 2.98 -1.46
CA ASN A 88 8.64 2.79 -0.71
C ASN A 88 9.36 1.52 -1.19
N ALA A 89 10.48 1.17 -0.55
CA ALA A 89 11.25 -0.04 -0.87
C ALA A 89 11.04 -1.18 0.16
N ASP A 90 10.05 -1.10 1.03
CA ASP A 90 9.78 -2.15 2.02
C ASP A 90 9.41 -3.48 1.34
N VAL A 91 9.73 -4.58 2.02
CA VAL A 91 9.55 -5.94 1.47
C VAL A 91 8.08 -6.22 1.15
N ASP A 92 7.16 -5.76 1.99
CA ASP A 92 5.71 -5.93 1.80
C ASP A 92 5.15 -5.08 0.65
N GLN A 93 5.91 -4.09 0.15
CA GLN A 93 5.55 -3.24 -0.99
C GLN A 93 6.29 -3.60 -2.29
N THR A 94 7.30 -4.47 -2.25
CA THR A 94 8.17 -4.69 -3.41
C THR A 94 8.41 -6.15 -3.77
N LEU A 95 8.31 -7.10 -2.82
CA LEU A 95 8.67 -8.50 -3.06
C LEU A 95 7.81 -9.15 -4.16
N GLY A 96 6.55 -8.76 -4.28
CA GLY A 96 5.62 -9.23 -5.30
C GLY A 96 6.07 -8.95 -6.74
N LEU A 97 6.96 -7.96 -6.98
CA LEU A 97 7.55 -7.74 -8.30
C LEU A 97 8.26 -8.99 -8.82
N LEU A 98 8.89 -9.76 -7.94
CA LEU A 98 9.59 -10.99 -8.33
C LEU A 98 8.62 -12.09 -8.78
N LEU A 99 7.36 -12.03 -8.38
CA LEU A 99 6.30 -12.94 -8.82
C LEU A 99 5.84 -12.62 -10.25
N LEU A 100 6.06 -11.38 -10.72
CA LEU A 100 5.71 -10.92 -12.07
C LEU A 100 6.84 -11.16 -13.09
N ARG A 101 7.83 -11.99 -12.77
CA ARG A 101 8.99 -12.33 -13.64
C ARG A 101 8.66 -13.15 -14.89
N GLU A 102 7.41 -13.52 -15.09
CA GLU A 102 6.98 -14.51 -16.10
C GLU A 102 6.92 -13.95 -17.54
N LEU A 103 7.84 -13.05 -17.86
CA LEU A 103 8.11 -12.54 -19.21
C LEU A 103 6.95 -11.73 -19.84
N GLN A 104 6.03 -11.22 -19.02
CA GLN A 104 5.04 -10.26 -19.50
C GLN A 104 5.60 -8.83 -19.39
N PRO A 105 5.34 -7.97 -20.37
CA PRO A 105 5.74 -6.58 -20.29
C PRO A 105 5.12 -5.89 -19.06
N LEU A 106 5.93 -5.18 -18.27
CA LEU A 106 5.51 -4.50 -17.06
C LEU A 106 6.20 -3.14 -16.96
N ARG A 107 5.46 -2.10 -16.60
CA ARG A 107 6.03 -0.79 -16.25
C ARG A 107 6.06 -0.60 -14.74
N VAL A 108 7.23 -0.26 -14.20
CA VAL A 108 7.37 0.07 -12.78
C VAL A 108 7.67 1.55 -12.65
N HIS A 109 6.77 2.26 -11.95
CA HIS A 109 6.95 3.67 -11.59
C HIS A 109 7.52 3.72 -10.17
N ALA A 110 8.67 4.36 -9.99
CA ALA A 110 9.35 4.50 -8.71
C ALA A 110 10.10 5.83 -8.66
N THR A 111 10.51 6.28 -7.48
CA THR A 111 11.53 7.32 -7.40
C THR A 111 12.90 6.74 -7.75
N GLU A 112 13.85 7.59 -8.13
CA GLU A 112 15.22 7.15 -8.41
C GLU A 112 15.80 6.36 -7.22
N SER A 113 15.61 6.85 -6.00
CA SER A 113 16.13 6.20 -4.79
C SER A 113 15.54 4.80 -4.59
N ILE A 114 14.22 4.63 -4.75
CA ILE A 114 13.57 3.31 -4.63
C ILE A 114 14.07 2.37 -5.73
N ARG A 115 14.12 2.82 -6.98
CA ARG A 115 14.63 2.03 -8.10
C ARG A 115 16.07 1.57 -7.84
N ARG A 116 16.96 2.46 -7.39
CA ARG A 116 18.37 2.13 -7.11
C ARG A 116 18.50 1.12 -5.97
N ILE A 117 17.71 1.23 -4.90
CA ILE A 117 17.68 0.23 -3.83
C ILE A 117 17.35 -1.16 -4.40
N LEU A 118 16.37 -1.26 -5.28
CA LEU A 118 15.96 -2.54 -5.83
C LEU A 118 16.94 -3.08 -6.88
N THR A 119 17.40 -2.24 -7.81
CA THR A 119 18.16 -2.70 -8.98
C THR A 119 19.67 -2.75 -8.76
N GLU A 120 20.23 -1.93 -7.86
CA GLU A 120 21.66 -1.85 -7.60
C GLU A 120 22.08 -2.59 -6.31
N ASP A 121 21.22 -2.57 -5.28
CA ASP A 121 21.56 -3.12 -3.97
C ASP A 121 21.00 -4.52 -3.73
N ASN A 122 20.04 -4.97 -4.53
CA ASN A 122 19.38 -6.26 -4.38
C ASN A 122 19.50 -7.10 -5.66
N SER A 123 20.46 -8.03 -5.66
CA SER A 123 20.75 -8.87 -6.82
C SER A 123 19.55 -9.70 -7.30
N MET A 124 18.59 -10.04 -6.44
CA MET A 124 17.39 -10.79 -6.83
C MET A 124 16.54 -10.04 -7.85
N PHE A 125 16.46 -8.71 -7.77
CA PHE A 125 15.68 -7.90 -8.72
C PHE A 125 16.32 -7.81 -10.11
N ALA A 126 17.59 -8.22 -10.27
CA ALA A 126 18.21 -8.40 -11.59
C ALA A 126 17.46 -9.44 -12.46
N MET A 127 16.67 -10.32 -11.82
CA MET A 127 15.78 -11.25 -12.53
C MET A 127 14.78 -10.54 -13.45
N LEU A 128 14.33 -9.35 -13.09
CA LEU A 128 13.39 -8.55 -13.88
C LEU A 128 14.04 -7.92 -15.13
N GLN A 129 15.37 -7.98 -15.24
CA GLN A 129 16.15 -7.44 -16.35
C GLN A 129 16.68 -8.53 -17.30
N ARG A 130 16.33 -9.81 -17.08
CA ARG A 130 16.82 -10.95 -17.87
C ARG A 130 16.43 -10.87 -19.34
N VAL A 131 15.27 -10.32 -19.61
CA VAL A 131 14.77 -10.12 -20.98
C VAL A 131 14.68 -8.63 -21.25
N PRO A 132 15.38 -8.13 -22.26
CA PRO A 132 15.29 -6.72 -22.64
C PRO A 132 13.84 -6.31 -22.92
N GLY A 133 13.40 -5.21 -22.32
CA GLY A 133 12.05 -4.69 -22.49
C GLY A 133 10.94 -5.38 -21.68
N GLN A 134 11.24 -6.42 -20.90
CA GLN A 134 10.25 -7.04 -20.03
C GLN A 134 9.79 -6.06 -18.95
N VAL A 135 10.72 -5.46 -18.21
CA VAL A 135 10.40 -4.45 -17.21
C VAL A 135 11.02 -3.12 -17.62
N SER A 136 10.17 -2.10 -17.77
CA SER A 136 10.58 -0.72 -17.97
C SER A 136 10.39 0.09 -16.68
N TRP A 137 11.41 0.83 -16.29
CA TRP A 137 11.36 1.73 -15.14
C TRP A 137 11.04 3.15 -15.60
N THR A 138 10.16 3.81 -14.88
CA THR A 138 9.81 5.23 -15.08
C THR A 138 10.04 5.96 -13.76
N ASP A 139 11.04 6.83 -13.74
CA ASP A 139 11.34 7.62 -12.54
C ASP A 139 10.38 8.79 -12.41
N PHE A 140 9.95 9.08 -11.20
CA PHE A 140 9.19 10.28 -10.84
C PHE A 140 9.78 10.96 -9.60
N ALA A 141 9.48 12.23 -9.42
CA ALA A 141 9.86 12.98 -8.23
C ALA A 141 8.63 13.31 -7.36
N PRO A 142 8.73 13.30 -6.02
CA PRO A 142 7.67 13.79 -5.15
C PRO A 142 7.26 15.22 -5.50
N GLY A 143 5.96 15.50 -5.45
CA GLY A 143 5.36 16.79 -5.80
C GLY A 143 5.02 16.97 -7.29
N THR A 144 5.55 16.13 -8.18
CA THR A 144 5.23 16.19 -9.60
C THR A 144 4.10 15.24 -9.98
N THR A 145 3.22 15.69 -10.89
CA THR A 145 2.16 14.85 -11.46
C THR A 145 2.67 14.17 -12.73
N PHE A 146 2.45 12.86 -12.85
CA PHE A 146 2.85 12.08 -14.03
C PHE A 146 1.71 11.15 -14.48
N PRO A 147 1.63 10.83 -15.80
CA PRO A 147 0.66 9.87 -16.30
C PRO A 147 1.06 8.44 -15.93
N LEU A 148 0.07 7.61 -15.60
CA LEU A 148 0.27 6.16 -15.55
C LEU A 148 0.16 5.62 -16.99
N GLN A 149 1.24 5.04 -17.49
CA GLN A 149 1.34 4.49 -18.82
C GLN A 149 1.44 2.97 -18.80
N ASN A 150 0.81 2.31 -19.75
CA ASN A 150 1.00 0.88 -19.95
C ASN A 150 2.41 0.55 -20.49
N PRO A 151 2.80 -0.73 -20.61
CA PRO A 151 4.13 -1.08 -21.12
C PRO A 151 4.44 -0.58 -22.52
N ALA A 152 3.43 -0.36 -23.37
CA ALA A 152 3.57 0.21 -24.71
C ALA A 152 3.80 1.73 -24.70
N GLY A 153 3.65 2.39 -23.53
CA GLY A 153 3.76 3.83 -23.39
C GLY A 153 2.45 4.60 -23.65
N GLU A 154 1.36 3.87 -23.78
CA GLU A 154 0.04 4.46 -23.95
C GLU A 154 -0.51 5.03 -22.63
N ASP A 155 -1.13 6.18 -22.71
CA ASP A 155 -1.71 6.88 -21.54
C ASP A 155 -2.99 6.18 -21.06
N SER A 156 -3.02 5.79 -19.79
CA SER A 156 -4.21 5.20 -19.14
C SER A 156 -5.29 6.21 -18.75
N ALA A 157 -5.04 7.51 -18.97
CA ALA A 157 -5.84 8.62 -18.46
C ALA A 157 -5.83 8.77 -16.92
N LEU A 158 -5.09 7.96 -16.18
CA LEU A 158 -4.83 8.13 -14.75
C LEU A 158 -3.60 9.03 -14.56
N ARG A 159 -3.69 9.93 -13.59
CA ARG A 159 -2.57 10.77 -13.16
C ARG A 159 -2.17 10.42 -11.74
N CYS A 160 -0.89 10.27 -11.50
CA CYS A 160 -0.35 10.03 -10.18
C CYS A 160 0.53 11.20 -9.74
N ARG A 161 0.39 11.60 -8.47
CA ARG A 161 1.28 12.53 -7.78
C ARG A 161 1.70 11.92 -6.46
N ALA A 162 3.00 11.87 -6.21
CA ALA A 162 3.53 11.39 -4.95
C ALA A 162 3.75 12.53 -3.97
N VAL A 163 3.40 12.32 -2.69
CA VAL A 163 3.65 13.23 -1.58
C VAL A 163 4.70 12.58 -0.68
N SER A 164 5.77 13.30 -0.32
CA SER A 164 6.76 12.80 0.62
C SER A 164 6.14 12.75 2.02
N LEU A 165 6.17 11.58 2.66
CA LEU A 165 5.66 11.35 4.01
C LEU A 165 6.79 11.25 5.05
N GLY A 166 8.00 10.91 4.62
CA GLY A 166 9.12 10.76 5.52
C GLY A 166 10.41 10.33 4.83
N SER A 167 11.46 10.18 5.64
CA SER A 167 12.80 9.79 5.20
C SER A 167 13.17 8.37 5.64
N HIS A 168 12.19 7.55 6.01
CA HIS A 168 12.43 6.21 6.52
C HIS A 168 12.71 5.24 5.37
N TYR A 169 13.93 4.70 5.35
CA TYR A 169 14.32 3.62 4.46
C TYR A 169 14.22 2.27 5.18
N PRO A 170 13.94 1.16 4.44
CA PRO A 170 13.91 -0.17 5.03
C PRO A 170 15.19 -0.51 5.80
N ALA A 171 15.07 -1.31 6.86
CA ALA A 171 16.19 -1.68 7.74
C ALA A 171 17.33 -2.42 7.00
N TYR A 172 17.05 -3.05 5.84
CA TYR A 172 18.08 -3.72 5.04
C TYR A 172 18.94 -2.73 4.22
N VAL A 173 18.53 -1.44 4.11
CA VAL A 173 19.32 -0.41 3.44
C VAL A 173 20.33 0.17 4.44
N SER A 174 21.61 -0.13 4.26
CA SER A 174 22.65 0.33 5.17
C SER A 174 22.74 1.87 5.24
N GLN A 175 23.17 2.43 6.39
CA GLN A 175 23.34 3.87 6.58
C GLN A 175 24.30 4.48 5.53
N ARG A 176 25.37 3.74 5.16
CA ARG A 176 26.31 4.17 4.12
C ARG A 176 25.59 4.33 2.78
N ARG A 177 24.63 3.44 2.46
CA ARG A 177 23.86 3.53 1.22
C ARG A 177 22.87 4.68 1.26
N GLN A 178 22.19 4.87 2.39
CA GLN A 178 21.22 5.95 2.57
C GLN A 178 21.81 7.33 2.30
N SER A 179 23.10 7.57 2.61
CA SER A 179 23.76 8.84 2.34
C SER A 179 23.85 9.21 0.86
N GLY A 180 23.70 8.25 -0.05
CA GLY A 180 23.68 8.45 -1.49
C GLY A 180 22.27 8.48 -2.11
N LEU A 181 21.22 8.49 -1.26
CA LEU A 181 19.81 8.50 -1.69
C LEU A 181 19.14 9.82 -1.28
N ILE A 182 18.05 10.15 -1.94
CA ILE A 182 17.29 11.38 -1.68
C ILE A 182 16.24 11.09 -0.61
N SER A 183 16.42 11.60 0.61
CA SER A 183 15.59 11.25 1.77
C SER A 183 14.09 11.46 1.57
N ARG A 184 13.68 12.51 0.87
CA ARG A 184 12.26 12.77 0.55
C ARG A 184 11.62 11.75 -0.40
N GLU A 185 12.39 10.84 -0.96
CA GLU A 185 11.95 9.78 -1.86
C GLU A 185 11.76 8.43 -1.16
N ALA A 186 12.05 8.36 0.15
CA ALA A 186 12.07 7.11 0.88
C ALA A 186 10.68 6.52 1.16
N SER A 187 9.74 7.38 1.56
CA SER A 187 8.37 6.99 1.93
C SER A 187 7.36 7.99 1.37
N LEU A 188 6.40 7.49 0.62
CA LEU A 188 5.50 8.29 -0.20
C LEU A 188 4.03 7.93 0.05
N GLY A 189 3.18 8.97 0.04
CA GLY A 189 1.76 8.83 -0.24
C GLY A 189 1.50 8.98 -1.74
N LEU A 190 0.58 8.22 -2.28
CA LEU A 190 0.21 8.28 -3.70
C LEU A 190 -1.17 8.88 -3.84
N ILE A 191 -1.30 9.95 -4.63
CA ILE A 191 -2.57 10.56 -4.99
C ILE A 191 -2.84 10.27 -6.45
N ILE A 192 -3.93 9.56 -6.71
CA ILE A 192 -4.33 9.16 -8.06
C ILE A 192 -5.56 9.97 -8.47
N GLU A 193 -5.45 10.67 -9.57
CA GLU A 193 -6.56 11.40 -10.18
C GLU A 193 -7.15 10.60 -11.34
N SER A 194 -8.46 10.41 -11.31
CA SER A 194 -9.23 9.74 -12.36
C SER A 194 -9.54 10.68 -13.53
N PRO A 195 -9.96 10.14 -14.68
CA PRO A 195 -10.41 10.97 -15.81
C PRO A 195 -11.58 11.90 -15.49
N SER A 196 -12.37 11.60 -14.44
CA SER A 196 -13.45 12.46 -13.96
C SER A 196 -13.00 13.56 -13.00
N GLY A 197 -11.70 13.67 -12.70
CA GLY A 197 -11.13 14.62 -11.76
C GLY A 197 -11.30 14.21 -10.28
N LYS A 198 -11.83 13.00 -10.00
CA LYS A 198 -11.91 12.44 -8.64
C LYS A 198 -10.55 11.92 -8.19
N ARG A 199 -10.25 12.06 -6.89
CA ARG A 199 -8.94 11.77 -6.32
C ARG A 199 -9.00 10.72 -5.21
N LEU A 200 -8.16 9.69 -5.38
CA LEU A 200 -7.84 8.68 -4.37
C LEU A 200 -6.47 9.01 -3.76
N ALA A 201 -6.39 9.10 -2.43
CA ALA A 201 -5.10 9.07 -1.74
C ALA A 201 -4.88 7.69 -1.12
N CYS A 202 -3.70 7.11 -1.35
CA CYS A 202 -3.24 5.86 -0.74
C CYS A 202 -1.99 6.14 0.09
N MET A 203 -2.12 6.04 1.42
CA MET A 203 -1.09 6.41 2.39
C MET A 203 -0.96 5.31 3.46
N PRO A 204 -0.31 4.17 3.12
CA PRO A 204 -0.25 2.99 4.00
C PRO A 204 0.70 3.15 5.19
N ALA A 205 1.61 4.13 5.15
CA ALA A 205 2.57 4.41 6.23
C ALA A 205 2.72 5.92 6.38
N VAL A 206 2.21 6.47 7.49
CA VAL A 206 2.22 7.92 7.77
C VAL A 206 2.88 8.16 9.12
N PRO A 207 4.12 8.68 9.15
CA PRO A 207 4.84 8.91 10.41
C PRO A 207 4.28 10.08 11.22
N GLN A 208 3.68 11.07 10.55
CA GLN A 208 3.05 12.22 11.19
C GLN A 208 1.99 12.85 10.29
N ILE A 209 1.02 13.50 10.90
CA ILE A 209 0.02 14.32 10.23
C ILE A 209 0.34 15.77 10.56
N ASP A 210 0.82 16.50 9.57
CA ASP A 210 1.11 17.94 9.64
C ASP A 210 0.07 18.76 8.85
N ASP A 211 0.16 20.09 8.93
CA ASP A 211 -0.78 20.99 8.26
C ASP A 211 -0.72 20.86 6.73
N ALA A 212 0.45 20.57 6.17
CA ALA A 212 0.59 20.39 4.73
C ALA A 212 -0.18 19.15 4.25
N LEU A 213 -0.07 18.04 4.99
CA LEU A 213 -0.80 16.82 4.70
C LEU A 213 -2.31 16.99 4.90
N LEU A 214 -2.73 17.74 5.93
CA LEU A 214 -4.16 18.07 6.15
C LEU A 214 -4.73 18.86 4.97
N GLN A 215 -3.99 19.85 4.45
CA GLN A 215 -4.40 20.63 3.27
C GLN A 215 -4.55 19.74 2.03
N GLU A 216 -3.65 18.77 1.83
CA GLU A 216 -3.79 17.81 0.72
C GLU A 216 -5.09 17.01 0.82
N PHE A 217 -5.48 16.60 2.02
CA PHE A 217 -6.69 15.79 2.23
C PHE A 217 -8.00 16.54 1.93
N GLU A 218 -8.02 17.86 1.99
CA GLU A 218 -9.20 18.65 1.64
C GLU A 218 -9.66 18.47 0.20
N PHE A 219 -8.75 18.06 -0.70
CA PHE A 219 -9.02 17.87 -2.12
C PHE A 219 -9.19 16.39 -2.52
N ILE A 220 -9.20 15.48 -1.55
CA ILE A 220 -9.32 14.04 -1.78
C ILE A 220 -10.79 13.61 -1.69
N ASP A 221 -11.21 12.69 -2.55
CA ASP A 221 -12.56 12.09 -2.53
C ASP A 221 -12.59 10.78 -1.73
N VAL A 222 -11.51 9.96 -1.82
CA VAL A 222 -11.33 8.75 -1.02
C VAL A 222 -9.92 8.73 -0.44
N LEU A 223 -9.84 8.52 0.87
CA LEU A 223 -8.58 8.41 1.61
C LEU A 223 -8.42 6.98 2.15
N LEU A 224 -7.48 6.25 1.57
CA LEU A 224 -6.95 4.99 2.14
C LEU A 224 -5.78 5.36 3.04
N PHE A 225 -5.95 5.19 4.34
CA PHE A 225 -5.04 5.73 5.35
C PHE A 225 -4.45 4.65 6.24
N ASP A 226 -3.29 4.93 6.79
CA ASP A 226 -2.53 4.12 7.73
C ASP A 226 -3.36 3.66 8.92
N GLY A 227 -3.64 2.38 9.00
CA GLY A 227 -4.36 1.72 10.08
C GLY A 227 -3.50 0.74 10.88
N THR A 228 -2.17 0.86 10.81
CA THR A 228 -1.25 -0.16 11.29
C THR A 228 -1.43 -0.48 12.77
N PHE A 229 -1.34 0.50 13.64
CA PHE A 229 -1.44 0.30 15.09
C PHE A 229 -2.54 1.14 15.71
N TRP A 230 -3.22 0.60 16.71
CA TRP A 230 -4.21 1.34 17.49
C TRP A 230 -3.59 2.40 18.38
N SER A 231 -2.53 2.03 19.12
CA SER A 231 -1.81 2.92 20.04
C SER A 231 -0.29 2.83 19.81
N ASP A 232 0.44 3.85 20.26
CA ASP A 232 1.89 3.92 20.05
C ASP A 232 2.66 2.75 20.70
N ASP A 233 2.20 2.29 21.85
CA ASP A 233 2.80 1.21 22.64
C ASP A 233 2.23 -0.19 22.37
N GLU A 234 1.39 -0.37 21.34
CA GLU A 234 0.65 -1.60 21.08
C GLU A 234 1.53 -2.86 21.05
N LEU A 235 2.61 -2.83 20.27
CA LEU A 235 3.53 -3.97 20.18
C LEU A 235 4.26 -4.23 21.50
N ILE A 236 4.68 -3.17 22.19
CA ILE A 236 5.39 -3.28 23.47
C ILE A 236 4.49 -3.94 24.51
N ARG A 237 3.19 -3.59 24.57
CA ARG A 237 2.22 -4.21 25.47
C ARG A 237 1.99 -5.69 25.17
N ILE A 238 2.00 -6.08 23.90
CA ILE A 238 1.70 -7.46 23.47
C ILE A 238 2.95 -8.35 23.54
N GLN A 239 4.13 -7.82 23.20
CA GLN A 239 5.36 -8.61 23.09
C GLN A 239 6.30 -8.42 24.30
N GLY A 240 6.06 -7.43 25.15
CA GLY A 240 6.93 -7.07 26.27
C GLY A 240 8.16 -6.25 25.88
N SER A 241 8.39 -6.02 24.59
CA SER A 241 9.53 -5.26 24.05
C SER A 241 9.24 -4.87 22.59
N GLY A 242 10.07 -4.02 22.00
CA GLY A 242 9.98 -3.63 20.59
C GLY A 242 10.02 -2.12 20.40
N GLN A 243 9.66 -1.70 19.19
CA GLN A 243 9.53 -0.30 18.80
C GLN A 243 8.10 0.19 18.99
N THR A 244 7.95 1.51 19.17
CA THR A 244 6.63 2.14 19.15
C THR A 244 6.13 2.29 17.70
N ALA A 245 4.83 2.54 17.54
CA ALA A 245 4.24 2.80 16.22
C ALA A 245 4.93 3.98 15.52
N LEU A 246 5.15 5.07 16.23
CA LEU A 246 5.85 6.26 15.71
C LEU A 246 7.30 5.97 15.31
N GLN A 247 8.02 5.16 16.10
CA GLN A 247 9.39 4.74 15.74
C GLN A 247 9.42 3.87 14.47
N MET A 248 8.33 3.17 14.17
CA MET A 248 8.16 2.37 12.96
C MET A 248 7.61 3.18 11.77
N GLY A 249 7.35 4.48 11.95
CA GLY A 249 6.83 5.35 10.90
C GLY A 249 5.32 5.31 10.71
N HIS A 250 4.56 4.96 11.76
CA HIS A 250 3.11 4.86 11.76
C HIS A 250 2.45 5.71 12.83
N VAL A 251 1.60 6.64 12.43
CA VAL A 251 0.76 7.36 13.39
C VAL A 251 -0.34 6.43 13.93
N PRO A 252 -0.52 6.34 15.27
CA PRO A 252 -1.57 5.50 15.82
C PRO A 252 -2.99 5.88 15.36
N VAL A 253 -3.85 4.87 15.16
CA VAL A 253 -5.26 5.09 14.77
C VAL A 253 -5.98 5.99 15.78
N SER A 254 -5.76 5.78 17.08
CA SER A 254 -6.37 6.65 18.12
C SER A 254 -6.02 8.13 17.92
N SER A 255 -4.77 8.43 17.56
CA SER A 255 -4.33 9.81 17.31
C SER A 255 -4.84 10.34 15.97
N SER A 256 -4.85 9.51 14.92
CA SER A 256 -5.34 9.93 13.59
C SER A 256 -6.85 10.18 13.57
N LEU A 257 -7.64 9.42 14.35
CA LEU A 257 -9.07 9.69 14.53
C LEU A 257 -9.33 11.11 15.04
N GLU A 258 -8.56 11.56 16.04
CA GLU A 258 -8.67 12.92 16.59
C GLU A 258 -8.22 13.99 15.60
N LYS A 259 -7.02 13.82 15.03
CA LYS A 259 -6.42 14.79 14.10
C LYS A 259 -7.24 14.99 12.83
N LEU A 260 -7.85 13.91 12.32
CA LEU A 260 -8.65 13.92 11.08
C LEU A 260 -10.16 14.04 11.32
N ALA A 261 -10.59 14.33 12.56
CA ALA A 261 -12.02 14.46 12.90
C ALA A 261 -12.72 15.59 12.13
N GLY A 262 -11.98 16.68 11.83
CA GLY A 262 -12.47 17.82 11.06
C GLY A 262 -12.59 17.58 9.55
N LEU A 263 -11.98 16.51 9.03
CA LEU A 263 -11.94 16.23 7.61
C LEU A 263 -13.28 15.67 7.11
N ARG A 264 -14.02 16.48 6.33
CA ARG A 264 -15.41 16.20 5.93
C ARG A 264 -15.55 15.61 4.52
N ARG A 265 -14.67 16.00 3.59
CA ARG A 265 -14.85 15.65 2.19
C ARG A 265 -14.58 14.19 1.87
N PRO A 266 -13.45 13.56 2.27
CA PRO A 266 -13.16 12.23 1.80
C PRO A 266 -13.99 11.15 2.49
N ARG A 267 -14.37 10.12 1.74
CA ARG A 267 -14.63 8.79 2.29
C ARG A 267 -13.33 8.28 2.90
N LYS A 268 -13.34 7.94 4.18
CA LYS A 268 -12.15 7.61 4.98
C LYS A 268 -12.10 6.12 5.28
N ILE A 269 -11.00 5.46 4.91
CA ILE A 269 -10.85 4.00 5.02
C ILE A 269 -9.47 3.70 5.61
N TYR A 270 -9.41 3.02 6.74
CA TYR A 270 -8.17 2.47 7.27
C TYR A 270 -7.72 1.26 6.48
N LEU A 271 -6.43 1.22 6.14
CA LEU A 271 -5.74 0.20 5.39
C LEU A 271 -4.43 -0.15 6.10
N HIS A 272 -3.70 -1.18 5.65
CA HIS A 272 -2.39 -1.55 6.19
C HIS A 272 -2.45 -1.89 7.70
N ILE A 273 -3.37 -2.77 8.08
CA ILE A 273 -3.73 -3.04 9.48
C ILE A 273 -2.85 -4.15 10.04
N ASN A 274 -2.14 -3.89 11.15
CA ASN A 274 -1.33 -4.91 11.78
C ASN A 274 -2.19 -5.97 12.49
N ASN A 275 -1.70 -7.21 12.51
CA ASN A 275 -2.39 -8.35 13.10
C ASN A 275 -2.70 -8.20 14.61
N THR A 276 -2.00 -7.32 15.30
CA THR A 276 -2.22 -7.03 16.72
C THR A 276 -3.28 -5.97 16.99
N ASN A 277 -3.64 -5.18 15.95
CA ASN A 277 -4.55 -4.06 16.10
C ASN A 277 -5.95 -4.53 16.55
N PRO A 278 -6.47 -4.02 17.70
CA PRO A 278 -7.77 -4.45 18.22
C PRO A 278 -8.95 -4.06 17.34
N MET A 279 -8.81 -3.06 16.45
CA MET A 279 -9.90 -2.70 15.52
C MET A 279 -10.21 -3.79 14.49
N LEU A 280 -9.39 -4.86 14.37
CA LEU A 280 -9.70 -6.04 13.57
C LEU A 280 -10.86 -6.87 14.12
N ASN A 281 -11.16 -6.74 15.43
CA ASN A 281 -12.27 -7.42 16.08
C ASN A 281 -13.58 -6.62 15.87
N GLU A 282 -14.41 -7.07 14.94
CA GLU A 282 -15.68 -6.41 14.56
C GLU A 282 -16.68 -6.30 15.73
N ALA A 283 -16.55 -7.14 16.76
CA ALA A 283 -17.33 -7.05 18.00
C ALA A 283 -16.67 -6.14 19.06
N GLY A 284 -15.44 -5.65 18.80
CA GLY A 284 -14.64 -4.88 19.75
C GLY A 284 -15.08 -3.41 19.88
N PRO A 285 -14.67 -2.74 20.97
CA PRO A 285 -14.94 -1.31 21.15
C PRO A 285 -14.17 -0.44 20.16
N GLU A 286 -12.93 -0.80 19.80
CA GLU A 286 -12.10 -0.03 18.86
C GLU A 286 -12.70 -0.04 17.45
N TYR A 287 -13.24 -1.18 17.01
CA TYR A 287 -13.97 -1.24 15.74
C TYR A 287 -15.17 -0.31 15.73
N ARG A 288 -15.98 -0.32 16.81
CA ARG A 288 -17.14 0.59 16.93
C ARG A 288 -16.71 2.05 16.95
N GLN A 289 -15.66 2.41 17.68
CA GLN A 289 -15.14 3.78 17.74
C GLN A 289 -14.72 4.29 16.35
N VAL A 290 -14.05 3.45 15.56
CA VAL A 290 -13.68 3.77 14.17
C VAL A 290 -14.93 4.03 13.34
N ARG A 291 -15.93 3.15 13.43
CA ARG A 291 -17.19 3.28 12.67
C ARG A 291 -18.01 4.50 13.06
N GLU A 292 -18.11 4.79 14.35
CA GLU A 292 -18.82 5.97 14.91
C GLU A 292 -18.14 7.29 14.51
N ALA A 293 -16.81 7.29 14.33
CA ALA A 293 -16.06 8.42 13.80
C ALA A 293 -16.22 8.61 12.27
N GLY A 294 -17.03 7.78 11.60
CA GLY A 294 -17.30 7.86 10.18
C GLY A 294 -16.18 7.30 9.30
N TRP A 295 -15.34 6.41 9.86
CA TRP A 295 -14.32 5.69 9.12
C TRP A 295 -14.78 4.27 8.77
N GLU A 296 -14.22 3.75 7.70
CA GLU A 296 -14.33 2.35 7.30
C GLU A 296 -13.02 1.62 7.56
N ILE A 297 -13.09 0.30 7.67
CA ILE A 297 -11.92 -0.58 7.84
C ILE A 297 -11.87 -1.46 6.60
N ALA A 298 -10.81 -1.32 5.80
CA ALA A 298 -10.65 -2.04 4.55
C ALA A 298 -10.67 -3.55 4.75
N GLU A 299 -11.22 -4.27 3.79
CA GLU A 299 -11.21 -5.73 3.72
C GLU A 299 -10.71 -6.19 2.35
N ASP A 300 -10.10 -7.37 2.32
CA ASP A 300 -9.68 -8.00 1.08
C ASP A 300 -10.90 -8.27 0.18
N GLY A 301 -10.76 -7.97 -1.09
CA GLY A 301 -11.83 -8.12 -2.08
C GLY A 301 -12.80 -6.94 -2.20
N TRP A 302 -12.67 -5.88 -1.38
CA TRP A 302 -13.50 -4.68 -1.57
C TRP A 302 -13.22 -3.99 -2.90
N GLN A 303 -14.30 -3.45 -3.49
CA GLN A 303 -14.20 -2.63 -4.70
C GLN A 303 -15.18 -1.46 -4.66
N PHE A 304 -14.81 -0.38 -5.32
CA PHE A 304 -15.65 0.79 -5.51
C PHE A 304 -15.19 1.60 -6.73
N ASP A 305 -16.07 2.48 -7.22
CA ASP A 305 -15.80 3.39 -8.32
C ASP A 305 -15.63 4.82 -7.81
N LEU A 306 -14.71 5.59 -8.46
CA LEU A 306 -14.46 7.02 -8.30
C LEU A 306 -14.76 7.77 -9.57
#